data_746001de6d361850f1eb05c23bad0955
#
_entry.id   746001de6d361850f1eb05c23bad0955
#
_cell.length_a   1.000
_cell.length_b   1.000
_cell.length_c   1.000
_cell.angle_alpha   90.00
_cell.angle_beta   90.00
_cell.angle_gamma   90.00
#
_symmetry.space_group_name_H-M   'P 1'
#
loop_
_entity.id
_entity.type
_entity.pdbx_description
1 polymer ?
#
loop_
_entity_poly.entity_id
_entity_poly.type
_entity_poly.pdbx_seq_one_letter_code
_entity_poly.pdbx_strand_id
1 'polypeptide(L)'
;MNKPWHTLAAILLAVTSSPVAADWLFRTEVIGDPTRDRFSVCFDHSCHTVVTRAFTAGEWQQITGPLQTPAPAAAAERTAIAGTIALMEQDVGEKTGTAGDRGGNLAGFGQQGQMDCIDESTNTTTYLKLLQQDGLLRFHKVMDRATRFGLFAGMPHTTAVIRDITSGQDYAVDSWFFDNGEPPVIMLLEQWKSGWRPDDSRDE
;
A
#
# COMPACT_ATOMS: atom_id res chain seq x y z
N MET A 1 -71.39 -25.11 -4.66
CA MET A 1 -70.13 -25.64 -5.27
C MET A 1 -69.03 -24.58 -5.05
N ASN A 2 -68.26 -24.72 -3.96
CA ASN A 2 -67.25 -23.79 -3.56
C ASN A 2 -65.87 -24.28 -4.05
N LYS A 3 -65.18 -23.48 -4.87
CA LYS A 3 -63.78 -23.73 -5.26
C LYS A 3 -62.82 -23.15 -4.21
N PRO A 4 -61.81 -23.89 -3.76
CA PRO A 4 -60.80 -23.34 -2.90
C PRO A 4 -59.75 -22.57 -3.70
N TRP A 5 -59.41 -21.39 -3.24
CA TRP A 5 -58.30 -20.56 -3.77
C TRP A 5 -57.00 -21.05 -3.11
N HIS A 6 -56.08 -21.56 -3.93
CA HIS A 6 -54.72 -21.88 -3.49
C HIS A 6 -53.90 -20.61 -3.51
N THR A 7 -53.58 -20.09 -2.36
CA THR A 7 -52.58 -19.04 -2.18
C THR A 7 -51.17 -19.62 -2.36
N LEU A 8 -50.51 -19.29 -3.47
CA LEU A 8 -49.12 -19.58 -3.67
C LEU A 8 -48.28 -18.53 -2.86
N ALA A 9 -47.66 -19.01 -1.79
CA ALA A 9 -46.66 -18.24 -1.06
C ALA A 9 -45.36 -18.23 -1.87
N ALA A 10 -44.99 -17.06 -2.40
CA ALA A 10 -43.69 -16.86 -3.03
C ALA A 10 -42.62 -16.72 -1.93
N ILE A 11 -41.79 -17.73 -1.79
CA ILE A 11 -40.59 -17.65 -0.95
C ILE A 11 -39.52 -16.82 -1.70
N LEU A 12 -39.36 -15.58 -1.29
CA LEU A 12 -38.21 -14.77 -1.69
C LEU A 12 -36.96 -15.31 -0.98
N LEU A 13 -36.12 -16.03 -1.71
CA LEU A 13 -34.76 -16.32 -1.28
C LEU A 13 -33.96 -15.01 -1.40
N ALA A 14 -33.73 -14.34 -0.27
CA ALA A 14 -32.74 -13.27 -0.19
C ALA A 14 -31.35 -13.88 -0.34
N VAL A 15 -30.76 -13.76 -1.54
CA VAL A 15 -29.35 -14.04 -1.76
C VAL A 15 -28.58 -12.92 -1.10
N THR A 16 -28.13 -13.12 0.13
CA THR A 16 -27.14 -12.27 0.78
C THR A 16 -25.80 -12.55 0.09
N SER A 17 -25.47 -11.74 -0.92
CA SER A 17 -24.11 -11.68 -1.44
C SER A 17 -23.22 -11.06 -0.37
N SER A 18 -22.60 -11.90 0.47
CA SER A 18 -21.46 -11.48 1.24
C SER A 18 -20.40 -11.02 0.24
N PRO A 19 -19.79 -9.82 0.41
CA PRO A 19 -18.63 -9.48 -0.38
C PRO A 19 -17.55 -10.50 0.00
N VAL A 20 -17.25 -11.42 -0.90
CA VAL A 20 -16.00 -12.18 -0.84
C VAL A 20 -14.93 -11.13 -1.15
N ALA A 21 -14.55 -10.36 -0.12
CA ALA A 21 -13.37 -9.54 -0.15
C ALA A 21 -12.22 -10.46 -0.58
N ALA A 22 -11.37 -9.95 -1.43
CA ALA A 22 -10.26 -10.66 -2.04
C ALA A 22 -9.23 -11.11 -0.98
N ASP A 23 -9.63 -12.03 -0.12
CA ASP A 23 -8.83 -12.60 0.98
C ASP A 23 -7.60 -13.37 0.45
N TRP A 24 -7.63 -13.73 -0.83
CA TRP A 24 -6.51 -14.38 -1.52
C TRP A 24 -5.30 -13.45 -1.75
N LEU A 25 -5.47 -12.12 -1.59
CA LEU A 25 -4.38 -11.13 -1.69
C LEU A 25 -3.67 -10.91 -0.34
N PHE A 26 -4.14 -11.51 0.74
CA PHE A 26 -3.53 -11.39 2.05
C PHE A 26 -2.85 -12.71 2.41
N ARG A 27 -1.52 -12.70 2.38
CA ARG A 27 -0.79 -13.81 2.97
C ARG A 27 -0.92 -13.75 4.50
N THR A 28 -1.26 -14.88 5.11
CA THR A 28 -1.42 -15.00 6.57
C THR A 28 -0.13 -14.76 7.33
N GLU A 29 1.02 -14.81 6.64
CA GLU A 29 2.35 -14.54 7.21
C GLU A 29 2.63 -13.03 7.39
N VAL A 30 1.87 -12.15 6.70
CA VAL A 30 2.03 -10.70 6.86
C VAL A 30 1.41 -10.25 8.17
N ILE A 31 2.21 -9.59 9.00
CA ILE A 31 1.77 -9.09 10.31
C ILE A 31 0.75 -7.97 10.11
N GLY A 32 -0.50 -8.19 10.52
CA GLY A 32 -1.61 -7.24 10.34
C GLY A 32 -1.46 -5.97 11.19
N ASP A 33 -0.96 -6.14 12.43
CA ASP A 33 -0.69 -5.06 13.37
C ASP A 33 0.82 -4.95 13.61
N PRO A 34 1.56 -4.32 12.68
CA PRO A 34 3.00 -4.20 12.77
C PRO A 34 3.38 -3.24 13.89
N THR A 35 4.52 -3.50 14.56
CA THR A 35 5.16 -2.58 15.49
C THR A 35 6.59 -2.31 15.01
N ARG A 36 7.20 -1.20 15.47
CA ARG A 36 8.60 -0.89 15.19
C ARG A 36 9.54 -2.06 15.49
N ASP A 37 9.27 -2.80 16.56
CA ASP A 37 10.08 -3.93 17.00
C ASP A 37 9.72 -5.25 16.27
N ARG A 38 8.64 -5.26 15.47
CA ARG A 38 8.20 -6.43 14.73
C ARG A 38 7.25 -6.09 13.59
N PHE A 39 7.73 -6.14 12.37
CA PHE A 39 6.93 -5.95 11.16
C PHE A 39 7.36 -6.92 10.04
N SER A 40 6.50 -7.14 9.07
CA SER A 40 6.79 -7.96 7.89
C SER A 40 7.28 -7.12 6.74
N VAL A 41 8.16 -7.71 5.92
CA VAL A 41 8.60 -7.19 4.62
C VAL A 41 8.35 -8.25 3.58
N CYS A 42 7.67 -7.87 2.49
CA CYS A 42 7.35 -8.70 1.33
C CYS A 42 8.32 -8.43 0.19
N PHE A 43 8.72 -9.47 -0.55
CA PHE A 43 9.48 -9.34 -1.81
C PHE A 43 9.41 -10.65 -2.64
N ASP A 44 10.10 -10.68 -3.78
CA ASP A 44 10.10 -11.78 -4.75
C ASP A 44 8.73 -12.00 -5.43
N HIS A 45 7.98 -10.93 -5.67
CA HIS A 45 6.67 -10.88 -6.32
C HIS A 45 5.53 -11.52 -5.53
N SER A 46 4.45 -10.77 -5.35
CA SER A 46 3.23 -11.21 -4.65
C SER A 46 3.50 -11.76 -3.25
N CYS A 47 4.42 -11.16 -2.51
CA CYS A 47 4.88 -11.60 -1.19
C CYS A 47 5.34 -13.08 -1.18
N HIS A 48 6.02 -13.54 -2.24
CA HIS A 48 6.54 -14.92 -2.26
C HIS A 48 7.48 -15.16 -1.10
N THR A 49 8.30 -14.17 -0.77
CA THR A 49 9.15 -14.16 0.43
C THR A 49 8.61 -13.12 1.41
N VAL A 50 8.40 -13.55 2.65
CA VAL A 50 8.00 -12.68 3.77
C VAL A 50 9.01 -12.87 4.90
N VAL A 51 9.63 -11.78 5.32
CA VAL A 51 10.57 -11.81 6.45
C VAL A 51 10.12 -10.85 7.54
N THR A 52 10.46 -11.17 8.79
CA THR A 52 10.21 -10.27 9.93
C THR A 52 11.41 -9.36 10.13
N ARG A 53 11.15 -8.08 10.37
CA ARG A 53 12.16 -7.04 10.65
C ARG A 53 11.79 -6.23 11.87
N ALA A 54 12.75 -5.46 12.34
CA ALA A 54 12.62 -4.49 13.42
C ALA A 54 13.53 -3.29 13.11
N PHE A 55 13.13 -2.11 13.56
CA PHE A 55 13.99 -0.93 13.60
C PHE A 55 14.50 -0.73 15.03
N THR A 56 15.79 -0.53 15.18
CA THR A 56 16.35 -0.03 16.45
C THR A 56 15.86 1.39 16.72
N ALA A 57 15.98 1.85 17.96
CA ALA A 57 15.59 3.22 18.30
C ALA A 57 16.39 4.27 17.50
N GLY A 58 17.68 4.03 17.24
CA GLY A 58 18.52 4.93 16.45
C GLY A 58 18.11 5.00 14.98
N GLU A 59 17.88 3.84 14.35
CA GLU A 59 17.38 3.77 12.97
C GLU A 59 16.02 4.46 12.84
N TRP A 60 15.09 4.18 13.76
CA TRP A 60 13.78 4.79 13.77
C TRP A 60 13.84 6.32 13.87
N GLN A 61 14.72 6.84 14.74
CA GLN A 61 14.91 8.29 14.88
C GLN A 61 15.46 8.92 13.59
N GLN A 62 16.40 8.27 12.92
CA GLN A 62 16.97 8.75 11.66
C GLN A 62 15.94 8.71 10.53
N ILE A 63 15.26 7.56 10.36
CA ILE A 63 14.27 7.33 9.33
C ILE A 63 13.08 8.29 9.45
N THR A 64 12.59 8.52 10.67
CA THR A 64 11.45 9.41 10.91
C THR A 64 11.82 10.88 11.00
N GLY A 65 13.08 11.24 10.78
CA GLY A 65 13.58 12.63 10.79
C GLY A 65 12.68 13.64 10.05
N PRO A 66 12.22 13.36 8.82
CA PRO A 66 11.34 14.26 8.08
C PRO A 66 10.00 14.57 8.77
N LEU A 67 9.51 13.66 9.63
CA LEU A 67 8.24 13.80 10.37
C LEU A 67 8.40 14.26 11.82
N GLN A 68 9.65 14.39 12.34
CA GLN A 68 9.90 14.84 13.72
C GLN A 68 9.46 16.29 13.94
N THR A 69 9.62 17.15 12.93
CA THR A 69 9.04 18.49 12.95
C THR A 69 7.62 18.43 12.41
N PRO A 70 6.63 18.87 13.19
CA PRO A 70 5.24 18.87 12.73
C PRO A 70 5.07 19.64 11.43
N ALA A 71 4.49 18.97 10.44
CA ALA A 71 4.15 19.61 9.19
C ALA A 71 3.12 20.74 9.41
N PRO A 72 3.23 21.87 8.70
CA PRO A 72 2.28 22.98 8.84
C PRO A 72 0.91 22.70 8.18
N ALA A 73 0.83 21.72 7.28
CA ALA A 73 -0.37 21.38 6.52
C ALA A 73 -0.29 19.96 5.96
N ALA A 74 -1.44 19.41 5.57
CA ALA A 74 -1.55 18.06 5.00
C ALA A 74 -0.64 17.83 3.78
N ALA A 75 -0.48 18.82 2.90
CA ALA A 75 0.41 18.72 1.75
C ALA A 75 1.88 18.56 2.17
N ALA A 76 2.33 19.32 3.17
CA ALA A 76 3.70 19.21 3.68
C ALA A 76 3.92 17.86 4.40
N GLU A 77 2.89 17.34 5.11
CA GLU A 77 2.97 16.01 5.70
C GLU A 77 3.11 14.93 4.63
N ARG A 78 2.41 15.01 3.49
CA ARG A 78 2.59 14.06 2.38
C ARG A 78 4.02 14.06 1.85
N THR A 79 4.65 15.22 1.70
CA THR A 79 6.06 15.30 1.29
C THR A 79 6.98 14.64 2.32
N ALA A 80 6.74 14.89 3.62
CA ALA A 80 7.52 14.25 4.69
C ALA A 80 7.29 12.73 4.75
N ILE A 81 6.05 12.25 4.54
CA ILE A 81 5.72 10.82 4.43
C ILE A 81 6.53 10.19 3.28
N ALA A 82 6.53 10.79 2.09
CA ALA A 82 7.26 10.25 0.95
C ALA A 82 8.76 10.10 1.24
N GLY A 83 9.38 11.13 1.81
CA GLY A 83 10.79 11.07 2.22
C GLY A 83 11.07 10.03 3.31
N THR A 84 10.13 9.85 4.24
CA THR A 84 10.28 8.85 5.31
C THR A 84 10.16 7.42 4.75
N ILE A 85 9.23 7.16 3.83
CA ILE A 85 9.09 5.85 3.17
C ILE A 85 10.37 5.52 2.41
N ALA A 86 10.94 6.46 1.65
CA ALA A 86 12.21 6.26 0.94
C ALA A 86 13.33 5.82 1.89
N LEU A 87 13.45 6.45 3.07
CA LEU A 87 14.44 6.07 4.07
C LEU A 87 14.16 4.68 4.68
N MET A 88 12.90 4.30 4.85
CA MET A 88 12.52 2.94 5.30
C MET A 88 12.91 1.90 4.26
N GLU A 89 12.64 2.15 2.98
CA GLU A 89 13.00 1.26 1.88
C GLU A 89 14.52 1.09 1.76
N GLN A 90 15.29 2.16 1.90
CA GLN A 90 16.75 2.09 1.89
C GLN A 90 17.27 1.19 3.02
N ASP A 91 16.86 1.45 4.27
CA ASP A 91 17.30 0.67 5.44
C ASP A 91 16.88 -0.81 5.33
N VAL A 92 15.63 -1.03 4.93
CA VAL A 92 15.10 -2.40 4.77
C VAL A 92 15.75 -3.09 3.58
N GLY A 93 15.95 -2.39 2.46
CA GLY A 93 16.56 -2.94 1.25
C GLY A 93 17.95 -3.49 1.48
N GLU A 94 18.78 -2.77 2.25
CA GLU A 94 20.12 -3.23 2.64
C GLU A 94 20.06 -4.52 3.48
N LYS A 95 19.04 -4.67 4.32
CA LYS A 95 18.88 -5.80 5.24
C LYS A 95 18.19 -7.01 4.64
N THR A 96 17.47 -6.84 3.53
CA THR A 96 16.67 -7.90 2.88
C THR A 96 17.20 -8.32 1.53
N GLY A 97 18.14 -7.55 0.96
CA GLY A 97 18.67 -7.78 -0.38
C GLY A 97 17.77 -7.19 -1.48
N THR A 98 16.83 -6.32 -1.12
CA THR A 98 15.94 -5.63 -2.08
C THR A 98 16.44 -4.24 -2.47
N ALA A 99 17.63 -3.81 -2.02
CA ALA A 99 18.22 -2.52 -2.37
C ALA A 99 18.42 -2.30 -3.88
N GLY A 100 18.45 -3.38 -4.66
CA GLY A 100 18.57 -3.34 -6.13
C GLY A 100 17.24 -3.44 -6.87
N ASP A 101 16.11 -3.30 -6.18
CA ASP A 101 14.80 -3.33 -6.82
C ASP A 101 14.62 -2.14 -7.76
N ARG A 102 14.05 -2.39 -8.94
CA ARG A 102 13.85 -1.42 -10.02
C ARG A 102 12.40 -1.06 -10.19
N GLY A 103 12.13 0.23 -10.23
CA GLY A 103 10.79 0.75 -10.43
C GLY A 103 10.17 0.32 -11.75
N GLY A 104 8.86 0.03 -11.72
CA GLY A 104 8.09 -0.33 -12.91
C GLY A 104 8.49 -1.65 -13.55
N ASN A 105 9.28 -2.48 -12.87
CA ASN A 105 9.95 -3.65 -13.43
C ASN A 105 9.01 -4.84 -13.58
N LEU A 106 8.30 -4.91 -14.72
CA LEU A 106 7.54 -6.11 -15.09
C LEU A 106 8.46 -7.27 -15.55
N ALA A 107 9.67 -6.96 -16.02
CA ALA A 107 10.63 -7.95 -16.48
C ALA A 107 11.41 -8.62 -15.34
N GLY A 108 11.32 -8.07 -14.13
CA GLY A 108 11.96 -8.60 -12.91
C GLY A 108 11.33 -9.87 -12.35
N PHE A 109 10.25 -10.37 -12.97
CA PHE A 109 9.58 -11.58 -12.51
C PHE A 109 10.56 -12.77 -12.43
N GLY A 110 10.65 -13.36 -11.22
CA GLY A 110 11.59 -14.47 -10.94
C GLY A 110 13.02 -14.04 -10.66
N GLN A 111 13.33 -12.74 -10.63
CA GLN A 111 14.62 -12.24 -10.15
C GLN A 111 14.54 -12.01 -8.63
N GLN A 112 15.56 -12.51 -7.93
CA GLN A 112 15.63 -12.41 -6.47
C GLN A 112 15.77 -10.94 -6.03
N GLY A 113 15.02 -10.56 -5.00
CA GLY A 113 15.05 -9.21 -4.43
C GLY A 113 14.28 -8.16 -5.24
N GLN A 114 13.60 -8.55 -6.33
CA GLN A 114 12.69 -7.65 -7.06
C GLN A 114 11.30 -7.68 -6.46
N MET A 115 10.59 -6.54 -6.55
CA MET A 115 9.26 -6.37 -5.99
C MET A 115 8.23 -6.02 -7.06
N ASP A 116 7.02 -6.55 -6.92
CA ASP A 116 5.87 -6.14 -7.70
C ASP A 116 4.99 -5.14 -6.91
N CYS A 117 3.91 -4.67 -7.52
CA CYS A 117 3.01 -3.72 -6.87
C CYS A 117 2.30 -4.29 -5.63
N ILE A 118 2.23 -5.62 -5.47
CA ILE A 118 1.69 -6.26 -4.26
C ILE A 118 2.69 -6.17 -3.13
N ASP A 119 3.97 -6.47 -3.39
CA ASP A 119 5.05 -6.33 -2.43
C ASP A 119 5.16 -4.88 -1.96
N GLU A 120 5.29 -3.94 -2.91
CA GLU A 120 5.44 -2.52 -2.65
C GLU A 120 4.26 -1.94 -1.88
N SER A 121 3.03 -2.19 -2.31
CA SER A 121 1.85 -1.68 -1.59
C SER A 121 1.69 -2.28 -0.21
N THR A 122 2.12 -3.53 0.01
CA THR A 122 2.10 -4.19 1.31
C THR A 122 3.13 -3.57 2.25
N ASN A 123 4.37 -3.39 1.77
CA ASN A 123 5.46 -2.80 2.54
C ASN A 123 5.14 -1.33 2.89
N THR A 124 4.72 -0.54 1.90
CA THR A 124 4.34 0.86 2.11
C THR A 124 3.17 0.99 3.11
N THR A 125 2.15 0.12 3.02
CA THR A 125 1.06 0.10 4.01
C THR A 125 1.57 -0.23 5.41
N THR A 126 2.51 -1.17 5.52
CA THR A 126 3.16 -1.52 6.79
C THR A 126 3.91 -0.32 7.37
N TYR A 127 4.72 0.36 6.57
CA TYR A 127 5.46 1.55 6.99
C TYR A 127 4.54 2.68 7.45
N LEU A 128 3.49 2.95 6.70
CA LEU A 128 2.47 3.94 7.07
C LEU A 128 1.78 3.60 8.41
N LYS A 129 1.48 2.33 8.65
CA LYS A 129 0.92 1.87 9.93
C LYS A 129 1.87 2.11 11.09
N LEU A 130 3.18 1.87 10.92
CA LEU A 130 4.19 2.19 11.93
C LEU A 130 4.19 3.69 12.27
N LEU A 131 4.17 4.55 11.24
CA LEU A 131 4.12 6.00 11.42
C LEU A 131 2.85 6.45 12.15
N GLN A 132 1.71 5.86 11.78
CA GLN A 132 0.42 6.17 12.42
C GLN A 132 0.40 5.75 13.89
N GLN A 133 0.92 4.56 14.22
CA GLN A 133 0.96 4.05 15.60
C GLN A 133 1.83 4.90 16.51
N ASP A 134 2.94 5.41 15.98
CA ASP A 134 3.83 6.33 16.73
C ASP A 134 3.31 7.79 16.74
N GLY A 135 2.10 8.05 16.22
CA GLY A 135 1.46 9.37 16.22
C GLY A 135 2.16 10.41 15.34
N LEU A 136 2.94 9.97 14.36
CA LEU A 136 3.68 10.84 13.44
C LEU A 136 2.81 11.38 12.29
N LEU A 137 1.65 10.74 12.02
CA LEU A 137 0.67 11.22 11.05
C LEU A 137 -0.37 12.09 11.76
N ARG A 138 -0.42 13.37 11.43
CA ARG A 138 -1.32 14.36 12.06
C ARG A 138 -2.52 14.70 11.19
N PHE A 139 -2.30 14.76 9.89
CA PHE A 139 -3.31 15.13 8.89
C PHE A 139 -3.84 13.91 8.13
N HIS A 140 -3.19 12.76 8.24
CA HIS A 140 -3.57 11.57 7.49
C HIS A 140 -3.80 10.36 8.39
N LYS A 141 -4.64 9.45 7.90
CA LYS A 141 -4.80 8.09 8.45
C LYS A 141 -4.62 7.06 7.36
N VAL A 142 -4.12 5.90 7.74
CA VAL A 142 -3.92 4.77 6.82
C VAL A 142 -5.27 4.13 6.49
N MET A 143 -5.46 3.81 5.21
CA MET A 143 -6.64 3.15 4.68
C MET A 143 -6.26 1.80 4.08
N ASP A 144 -7.26 1.01 3.70
CA ASP A 144 -7.04 -0.20 2.92
C ASP A 144 -6.41 0.13 1.57
N ARG A 145 -5.59 -0.77 1.06
CA ARG A 145 -4.98 -0.66 -0.25
C ARG A 145 -6.03 -0.54 -1.35
N ALA A 146 -5.71 0.14 -2.42
CA ALA A 146 -6.57 0.26 -3.59
C ALA A 146 -5.95 -0.41 -4.81
N THR A 147 -6.80 -1.06 -5.61
CA THR A 147 -6.40 -1.68 -6.87
C THR A 147 -7.13 -1.01 -8.03
N ARG A 148 -6.41 -0.76 -9.13
CA ARG A 148 -6.95 -0.35 -10.42
C ARG A 148 -6.62 -1.37 -11.48
N PHE A 149 -7.39 -1.40 -12.55
CA PHE A 149 -7.17 -2.29 -13.70
C PHE A 149 -6.75 -1.47 -14.93
N GLY A 150 -6.06 -2.10 -15.88
CA GLY A 150 -5.71 -1.47 -17.15
C GLY A 150 -4.34 -0.77 -17.18
N LEU A 151 -3.46 -0.98 -16.21
CA LEU A 151 -2.14 -0.34 -16.20
C LEU A 151 -1.30 -0.76 -17.42
N PHE A 152 -1.04 -2.05 -17.58
CA PHE A 152 -0.34 -2.64 -18.73
C PHE A 152 -1.15 -3.82 -19.23
N ALA A 153 -1.62 -3.79 -20.46
CA ALA A 153 -2.40 -4.89 -21.07
C ALA A 153 -3.54 -5.44 -20.19
N GLY A 154 -4.15 -4.59 -19.36
CA GLY A 154 -5.26 -4.98 -18.47
C GLY A 154 -4.83 -5.55 -17.11
N MET A 155 -3.54 -5.58 -16.79
CA MET A 155 -3.08 -6.08 -15.48
C MET A 155 -3.53 -5.19 -14.32
N PRO A 156 -3.85 -5.78 -13.16
CA PRO A 156 -4.15 -5.03 -11.95
C PRO A 156 -2.88 -4.34 -11.43
N HIS A 157 -3.06 -3.16 -10.83
CA HIS A 157 -2.02 -2.44 -10.10
C HIS A 157 -2.57 -1.99 -8.75
N THR A 158 -1.81 -2.23 -7.69
CA THR A 158 -2.23 -1.99 -6.31
C THR A 158 -1.29 -0.99 -5.64
N THR A 159 -1.86 -0.08 -4.83
CA THR A 159 -1.12 0.94 -4.08
C THR A 159 -1.59 1.03 -2.63
N ALA A 160 -0.72 1.51 -1.74
CA ALA A 160 -1.12 1.94 -0.40
C ALA A 160 -1.97 3.21 -0.48
N VAL A 161 -2.80 3.45 0.55
CA VAL A 161 -3.72 4.60 0.58
C VAL A 161 -3.68 5.28 1.94
N ILE A 162 -3.64 6.61 1.93
CA ILE A 162 -3.86 7.46 3.10
C ILE A 162 -5.04 8.39 2.85
N ARG A 163 -5.77 8.73 3.91
CA ARG A 163 -6.87 9.69 3.87
C ARG A 163 -6.52 10.95 4.63
N ASP A 164 -6.64 12.10 4.00
CA ASP A 164 -6.65 13.39 4.68
C ASP A 164 -7.89 13.48 5.58
N ILE A 165 -7.66 13.58 6.89
CA ILE A 165 -8.73 13.56 7.90
C ILE A 165 -9.60 14.81 7.89
N THR A 166 -9.11 15.92 7.34
CA THR A 166 -9.82 17.18 7.27
C THR A 166 -10.73 17.26 6.04
N SER A 167 -10.18 16.94 4.86
CA SER A 167 -10.93 17.00 3.60
C SER A 167 -11.70 15.72 3.29
N GLY A 168 -11.33 14.59 3.91
CA GLY A 168 -11.85 13.26 3.59
C GLY A 168 -11.34 12.68 2.28
N GLN A 169 -10.41 13.36 1.60
CA GLN A 169 -9.82 12.91 0.33
C GLN A 169 -8.83 11.78 0.54
N ASP A 170 -8.88 10.79 -0.34
CA ASP A 170 -7.94 9.68 -0.36
C ASP A 170 -6.78 9.96 -1.32
N TYR A 171 -5.58 9.53 -0.93
CA TYR A 171 -4.36 9.66 -1.70
C TYR A 171 -3.72 8.29 -1.87
N ALA A 172 -3.34 7.95 -3.10
CA ALA A 172 -2.46 6.84 -3.39
C ALA A 172 -1.04 7.18 -2.90
N VAL A 173 -0.34 6.18 -2.35
CA VAL A 173 1.08 6.24 -1.99
C VAL A 173 1.75 5.09 -2.73
N ASP A 174 2.32 5.38 -3.89
CA ASP A 174 2.74 4.38 -4.85
C ASP A 174 4.27 4.42 -5.05
N SER A 175 4.97 3.43 -4.48
CA SER A 175 6.41 3.25 -4.60
C SER A 175 6.80 2.50 -5.86
N TRP A 176 5.93 1.64 -6.40
CA TRP A 176 6.29 0.68 -7.44
C TRP A 176 6.87 1.29 -8.73
N PHE A 177 6.58 2.54 -9.03
CA PHE A 177 7.11 3.20 -10.23
C PHE A 177 8.57 3.62 -10.12
N PHE A 178 9.18 3.54 -8.95
CA PHE A 178 10.50 4.08 -8.65
C PHE A 178 11.43 3.01 -8.11
N ASP A 179 12.74 3.23 -8.26
CA ASP A 179 13.76 2.35 -7.70
C ASP A 179 13.69 2.36 -6.17
N ASN A 180 14.08 1.25 -5.53
CA ASN A 180 14.08 1.14 -4.06
C ASN A 180 14.78 2.34 -3.40
N GLY A 181 14.10 2.93 -2.43
CA GLY A 181 14.62 4.08 -1.69
C GLY A 181 14.42 5.43 -2.39
N GLU A 182 13.72 5.49 -3.52
CA GLU A 182 13.22 6.74 -4.07
C GLU A 182 11.86 7.09 -3.44
N PRO A 183 11.55 8.40 -3.24
CA PRO A 183 10.28 8.80 -2.66
C PRO A 183 9.09 8.34 -3.52
N PRO A 184 8.07 7.69 -2.94
CA PRO A 184 6.85 7.32 -3.65
C PRO A 184 6.10 8.54 -4.16
N VAL A 185 5.33 8.37 -5.24
CA VAL A 185 4.34 9.39 -5.59
C VAL A 185 3.19 9.37 -4.60
N ILE A 186 2.78 10.55 -4.12
CA ILE A 186 1.57 10.73 -3.32
C ILE A 186 0.64 11.69 -4.06
N MET A 187 -0.49 11.17 -4.55
CA MET A 187 -1.44 11.91 -5.37
C MET A 187 -2.89 11.52 -5.07
N LEU A 188 -3.85 12.33 -5.51
CA LEU A 188 -5.26 11.99 -5.35
C LEU A 188 -5.56 10.59 -5.90
N LEU A 189 -6.22 9.76 -5.10
CA LEU A 189 -6.52 8.37 -5.46
C LEU A 189 -7.35 8.28 -6.75
N GLU A 190 -8.24 9.24 -7.00
CA GLU A 190 -9.06 9.30 -8.22
C GLU A 190 -8.21 9.54 -9.47
N GLN A 191 -7.24 10.46 -9.38
CA GLN A 191 -6.30 10.70 -10.47
C GLN A 191 -5.43 9.47 -10.72
N TRP A 192 -4.94 8.82 -9.65
CA TRP A 192 -4.21 7.57 -9.78
C TRP A 192 -5.07 6.49 -10.45
N LYS A 193 -6.34 6.33 -10.06
CA LYS A 193 -7.28 5.36 -10.67
C LYS A 193 -7.59 5.65 -12.13
N SER A 194 -7.50 6.91 -12.58
CA SER A 194 -7.73 7.26 -14.00
C SER A 194 -6.60 6.83 -14.94
N GLY A 195 -5.56 6.14 -14.42
CA GLY A 195 -4.48 5.59 -15.25
C GLY A 195 -3.20 6.41 -15.23
N TRP A 196 -3.02 7.28 -14.22
CA TRP A 196 -1.78 8.04 -14.09
C TRP A 196 -0.54 7.14 -14.10
N ARG A 197 0.53 7.63 -14.74
CA ARG A 197 1.88 7.05 -14.78
C ARG A 197 2.90 8.19 -14.69
N PRO A 198 4.12 7.94 -14.18
CA PRO A 198 5.20 8.91 -14.36
C PRO A 198 5.40 9.15 -15.85
N ASP A 199 5.69 10.40 -16.23
CA ASP A 199 6.09 10.71 -17.60
C ASP A 199 7.41 10.00 -17.90
N ASP A 200 7.53 9.43 -19.12
CA ASP A 200 8.76 8.78 -19.61
C ASP A 200 9.96 9.74 -19.73
N SER A 201 9.76 11.01 -19.37
CA SER A 201 10.77 12.08 -19.44
C SER A 201 11.83 12.08 -18.34
N ARG A 202 11.84 11.06 -17.46
CA ARG A 202 12.90 10.92 -16.42
C ARG A 202 14.10 10.10 -16.87
N ASP A 203 14.04 9.50 -18.06
CA ASP A 203 15.10 8.65 -18.61
C ASP A 203 16.05 9.41 -19.60
N GLU A 204 16.08 10.76 -19.56
CA GLU A 204 17.03 11.59 -20.32
C GLU A 204 18.01 12.37 -19.43
#